data_20edc20941cb382d1acaf23041f00cbf
#
_entry.id   20edc20941cb382d1acaf23041f00cbf
#
_cell.length_a   1.000
_cell.length_b   1.000
_cell.length_c   1.000
_cell.angle_alpha   90.00
_cell.angle_beta   90.00
_cell.angle_gamma   90.00
#
_symmetry.space_group_name_H-M   'P 1'
#
loop_
_entity.id
_entity.type
_entity.pdbx_description
1 polymer ?
#
loop_
_entity_poly.entity_id
_entity_poly.type
_entity_poly.pdbx_seq_one_letter_code
_entity_poly.pdbx_strand_id
1 'polypeptide(L)'
;MVIQVKNIKVSYGSQVVIENLSFDVAQGQKVAITGESGKGKSTVLNVLAGFTPFQSGEILLFDKSLDETNVAFIRQQIAWLPQETALQFDSVQEMIDAPFEFAANAANKPTQSQIQEVFENLNLPLTLLQKTPATISGGQRQRILLASSVLLKKPLLITDEPTSALDEANRQRITDYVLSHKELTVIASTHDKYWMEKSDKIIAL
;
A
#
# COMPACT_ATOMS: atom_id res chain seq x y z
N MET A 1 17.36 -4.97 -6.77
CA MET A 1 16.34 -5.24 -5.72
C MET A 1 15.52 -3.98 -5.50
N VAL A 2 14.22 -4.10 -5.13
CA VAL A 2 13.44 -2.91 -4.77
C VAL A 2 13.54 -2.61 -3.29
N ILE A 3 13.51 -3.63 -2.43
CA ILE A 3 13.66 -3.50 -0.98
C ILE A 3 14.71 -4.48 -0.49
N GLN A 4 15.61 -4.01 0.36
CA GLN A 4 16.53 -4.84 1.13
C GLN A 4 16.48 -4.39 2.59
N VAL A 5 16.18 -5.29 3.49
CA VAL A 5 16.11 -5.05 4.94
C VAL A 5 17.08 -5.99 5.61
N LYS A 6 17.99 -5.45 6.44
CA LYS A 6 19.03 -6.22 7.14
C LYS A 6 19.02 -5.88 8.63
N ASN A 7 18.70 -6.89 9.46
CA ASN A 7 18.81 -6.87 10.92
C ASN A 7 18.20 -5.63 11.57
N ILE A 8 17.04 -5.17 11.08
CA ILE A 8 16.40 -3.99 11.65
C ILE A 8 15.84 -4.25 13.04
N LYS A 9 15.95 -3.21 13.89
CA LYS A 9 15.30 -3.14 15.19
C LYS A 9 14.43 -1.91 15.26
N VAL A 10 13.20 -2.09 15.75
CA VAL A 10 12.24 -1.00 15.97
C VAL A 10 11.67 -1.09 17.37
N SER A 11 11.68 0.03 18.09
CA SER A 11 11.16 0.12 19.45
C SER A 11 10.34 1.40 19.63
N TYR A 12 9.34 1.37 20.49
CA TYR A 12 8.61 2.52 20.99
C TYR A 12 8.89 2.66 22.50
N GLY A 13 9.67 3.67 22.86
CA GLY A 13 10.19 3.80 24.23
C GLY A 13 11.02 2.57 24.60
N SER A 14 10.66 1.87 25.68
CA SER A 14 11.34 0.64 26.13
C SER A 14 10.81 -0.65 25.47
N GLN A 15 9.71 -0.58 24.72
CA GLN A 15 9.11 -1.76 24.10
C GLN A 15 9.74 -2.04 22.74
N VAL A 16 10.42 -3.17 22.60
CA VAL A 16 10.89 -3.68 21.30
C VAL A 16 9.72 -4.31 20.56
N VAL A 17 9.45 -3.83 19.35
CA VAL A 17 8.36 -4.33 18.48
C VAL A 17 8.90 -5.22 17.37
N ILE A 18 10.04 -4.86 16.80
CA ILE A 18 10.74 -5.63 15.77
C ILE A 18 12.17 -5.82 16.21
N GLU A 19 12.68 -7.04 16.10
CA GLU A 19 14.07 -7.38 16.42
C GLU A 19 14.65 -8.32 15.36
N ASN A 20 15.82 -7.95 14.80
CA ASN A 20 16.59 -8.73 13.84
C ASN A 20 15.82 -9.11 12.56
N LEU A 21 14.88 -8.30 12.09
CA LEU A 21 14.14 -8.58 10.86
C LEU A 21 15.01 -8.34 9.63
N SER A 22 15.10 -9.36 8.76
CA SER A 22 15.83 -9.28 7.48
C SER A 22 15.04 -9.93 6.37
N PHE A 23 14.90 -9.25 5.24
CA PHE A 23 14.29 -9.79 4.02
C PHE A 23 14.61 -8.91 2.81
N ASP A 24 14.41 -9.48 1.62
CA ASP A 24 14.55 -8.79 0.34
C ASP A 24 13.27 -8.91 -0.47
N VAL A 25 13.01 -7.90 -1.33
CA VAL A 25 11.91 -7.90 -2.30
C VAL A 25 12.45 -7.51 -3.66
N ALA A 26 12.22 -8.37 -4.64
CA ALA A 26 12.58 -8.11 -6.04
C ALA A 26 11.55 -7.19 -6.70
N GLN A 27 11.92 -6.59 -7.84
CA GLN A 27 10.97 -5.83 -8.67
C GLN A 27 9.84 -6.74 -9.15
N GLY A 28 8.60 -6.23 -9.08
CA GLY A 28 7.40 -6.95 -9.48
C GLY A 28 6.94 -8.03 -8.49
N GLN A 29 7.71 -8.33 -7.45
CA GLN A 29 7.37 -9.36 -6.46
C GLN A 29 6.19 -8.92 -5.56
N LYS A 30 5.32 -9.89 -5.23
CA LYS A 30 4.18 -9.73 -4.34
C LYS A 30 4.51 -10.35 -2.99
N VAL A 31 4.53 -9.54 -1.94
CA VAL A 31 4.92 -9.98 -0.60
C VAL A 31 3.79 -9.75 0.39
N ALA A 32 3.44 -10.80 1.13
CA ALA A 32 2.53 -10.71 2.27
C ALA A 32 3.31 -10.73 3.58
N ILE A 33 3.04 -9.78 4.48
CA ILE A 33 3.49 -9.80 5.87
C ILE A 33 2.34 -10.32 6.73
N THR A 34 2.57 -11.41 7.45
CA THR A 34 1.59 -12.03 8.33
C THR A 34 2.11 -12.13 9.77
N GLY A 35 1.22 -12.39 10.71
CA GLY A 35 1.54 -12.52 12.14
C GLY A 35 0.35 -12.10 12.98
N GLU A 36 0.36 -12.42 14.26
CA GLU A 36 -0.69 -12.05 15.21
C GLU A 36 -0.89 -10.53 15.27
N SER A 37 -2.05 -10.10 15.76
CA SER A 37 -2.29 -8.67 16.02
C SER A 37 -1.26 -8.15 17.04
N GLY A 38 -0.73 -6.94 16.80
CA GLY A 38 0.28 -6.33 17.66
C GLY A 38 1.73 -6.77 17.41
N LYS A 39 2.01 -7.72 16.51
CA LYS A 39 3.37 -8.19 16.19
C LYS A 39 4.21 -7.23 15.33
N GLY A 40 3.69 -6.03 15.03
CA GLY A 40 4.48 -5.01 14.34
C GLY A 40 4.35 -4.98 12.81
N LYS A 41 3.34 -5.65 12.22
CA LYS A 41 3.11 -5.62 10.76
C LYS A 41 3.02 -4.19 10.21
N SER A 42 2.11 -3.40 10.75
CA SER A 42 1.96 -1.98 10.37
C SER A 42 3.22 -1.16 10.69
N THR A 43 3.97 -1.53 11.75
CA THR A 43 5.24 -0.89 12.06
C THR A 43 6.26 -1.13 10.96
N VAL A 44 6.41 -2.36 10.45
CA VAL A 44 7.30 -2.66 9.32
C VAL A 44 6.90 -1.85 8.09
N LEU A 45 5.61 -1.80 7.75
CA LEU A 45 5.12 -1.02 6.61
C LEU A 45 5.41 0.48 6.78
N ASN A 46 5.18 1.03 7.97
CA ASN A 46 5.45 2.43 8.28
C ASN A 46 6.96 2.76 8.22
N VAL A 47 7.82 1.83 8.66
CA VAL A 47 9.28 1.97 8.52
C VAL A 47 9.67 2.01 7.05
N LEU A 48 9.19 1.09 6.22
CA LEU A 48 9.47 1.05 4.78
C LEU A 48 8.98 2.31 4.05
N ALA A 49 7.84 2.86 4.47
CA ALA A 49 7.31 4.13 3.95
C ALA A 49 8.08 5.37 4.50
N GLY A 50 9.03 5.16 5.42
CA GLY A 50 9.81 6.23 6.05
C GLY A 50 9.03 7.07 7.06
N PHE A 51 7.92 6.57 7.60
CA PHE A 51 7.11 7.28 8.61
C PHE A 51 7.57 6.99 10.04
N THR A 52 8.22 5.85 10.26
CA THR A 52 8.73 5.42 11.56
C THR A 52 10.23 5.19 11.45
N PRO A 53 11.06 5.76 12.34
CA PRO A 53 12.48 5.47 12.38
C PRO A 53 12.74 4.05 12.90
N PHE A 54 13.92 3.50 12.57
CA PHE A 54 14.44 2.26 13.13
C PHE A 54 15.74 2.56 13.90
N GLN A 55 16.07 1.74 14.92
CA GLN A 55 17.20 2.01 15.82
C GLN A 55 18.51 1.41 15.32
N SER A 56 18.45 0.28 14.62
CA SER A 56 19.65 -0.37 14.10
C SER A 56 19.30 -1.21 12.85
N GLY A 57 20.34 -1.61 12.12
CA GLY A 57 20.22 -2.33 10.87
C GLY A 57 20.34 -1.42 9.65
N GLU A 58 20.01 -1.93 8.49
CA GLU A 58 20.07 -1.22 7.21
C GLU A 58 18.79 -1.47 6.40
N ILE A 59 18.28 -0.43 5.75
CA ILE A 59 17.19 -0.54 4.79
C ILE A 59 17.61 0.19 3.51
N LEU A 60 17.57 -0.52 2.40
CA LEU A 60 17.71 0.07 1.07
C LEU A 60 16.36 -0.06 0.33
N LEU A 61 15.92 1.04 -0.28
CA LEU A 61 14.81 1.06 -1.24
C LEU A 61 15.30 1.68 -2.55
N PHE A 62 15.10 0.97 -3.65
CA PHE A 62 15.58 1.41 -4.98
C PHE A 62 17.09 1.74 -4.96
N ASP A 63 17.87 0.86 -4.30
CA ASP A 63 19.33 0.98 -4.12
C ASP A 63 19.78 2.25 -3.37
N LYS A 64 18.86 2.90 -2.62
CA LYS A 64 19.15 4.05 -1.77
C LYS A 64 18.86 3.75 -0.31
N SER A 65 19.75 4.16 0.59
CA SER A 65 19.54 4.05 2.04
C SER A 65 18.29 4.84 2.48
N LEU A 66 17.48 4.22 3.32
CA LEU A 66 16.34 4.90 3.93
C LEU A 66 16.82 5.81 5.06
N ASP A 67 17.18 7.02 4.72
CA ASP A 67 17.71 8.07 5.59
C ASP A 67 17.10 9.43 5.24
N GLU A 68 17.46 10.46 5.99
CA GLU A 68 16.97 11.83 5.81
C GLU A 68 17.27 12.39 4.41
N THR A 69 18.36 11.97 3.78
CA THR A 69 18.79 12.45 2.45
C THR A 69 17.90 11.88 1.34
N ASN A 70 17.53 10.60 1.46
CA ASN A 70 16.87 9.85 0.39
C ASN A 70 15.35 9.66 0.60
N VAL A 71 14.84 9.89 1.82
CA VAL A 71 13.44 9.60 2.17
C VAL A 71 12.44 10.32 1.26
N ALA A 72 12.73 11.53 0.83
CA ALA A 72 11.86 12.28 -0.08
C ALA A 72 11.77 11.61 -1.46
N PHE A 73 12.90 11.16 -2.02
CA PHE A 73 12.94 10.39 -3.27
C PHE A 73 12.20 9.06 -3.10
N ILE A 74 12.46 8.33 -2.03
CA ILE A 74 11.87 7.01 -1.75
C ILE A 74 10.34 7.13 -1.68
N ARG A 75 9.81 8.09 -0.94
CA ARG A 75 8.35 8.33 -0.84
C ARG A 75 7.70 8.63 -2.18
N GLN A 76 8.39 9.30 -3.09
CA GLN A 76 7.87 9.55 -4.45
C GLN A 76 7.71 8.27 -5.27
N GLN A 77 8.39 7.18 -4.92
CA GLN A 77 8.29 5.87 -5.59
C GLN A 77 7.23 4.96 -4.97
N ILE A 78 6.58 5.37 -3.90
CA ILE A 78 5.64 4.54 -3.13
C ILE A 78 4.22 5.05 -3.30
N ALA A 79 3.29 4.14 -3.61
CA ALA A 79 1.88 4.31 -3.30
C ALA A 79 1.62 3.72 -1.92
N TRP A 80 1.20 4.54 -0.96
CA TRP A 80 0.90 4.13 0.41
C TRP A 80 -0.60 4.07 0.65
N LEU A 81 -1.08 2.91 1.06
CA LEU A 81 -2.48 2.70 1.44
C LEU A 81 -2.56 2.20 2.89
N PRO A 82 -2.82 3.07 3.87
CA PRO A 82 -3.01 2.67 5.26
C PRO A 82 -4.36 1.96 5.46
N GLN A 83 -4.49 1.25 6.58
CA GLN A 83 -5.74 0.58 6.96
C GLN A 83 -6.89 1.58 7.16
N GLU A 84 -6.62 2.72 7.77
CA GLU A 84 -7.59 3.80 8.00
C GLU A 84 -7.08 5.12 7.42
N THR A 85 -7.99 5.91 6.86
CA THR A 85 -7.70 7.25 6.38
C THR A 85 -8.58 8.25 7.10
N ALA A 86 -7.96 9.24 7.73
CA ALA A 86 -8.64 10.36 8.40
C ALA A 86 -8.97 11.51 7.44
N LEU A 87 -8.61 11.42 6.16
CA LEU A 87 -8.80 12.49 5.19
C LEU A 87 -10.29 12.69 4.91
N GLN A 88 -10.72 13.95 4.94
CA GLN A 88 -12.06 14.37 4.56
C GLN A 88 -12.01 14.95 3.16
N PHE A 89 -12.93 14.49 2.31
CA PHE A 89 -13.12 14.95 0.95
C PHE A 89 -14.59 15.25 0.72
N ASP A 90 -14.89 16.19 -0.15
CA ASP A 90 -16.27 16.55 -0.51
C ASP A 90 -16.90 15.52 -1.46
N SER A 91 -16.08 14.86 -2.28
CA SER A 91 -16.52 13.83 -3.23
C SER A 91 -15.50 12.70 -3.38
N VAL A 92 -15.98 11.56 -3.91
CA VAL A 92 -15.11 10.45 -4.33
C VAL A 92 -14.18 10.86 -5.46
N GLN A 93 -14.63 11.74 -6.38
CA GLN A 93 -13.77 12.29 -7.43
C GLN A 93 -12.56 13.01 -6.82
N GLU A 94 -12.77 13.82 -5.80
CA GLU A 94 -11.69 14.50 -5.07
C GLU A 94 -10.74 13.51 -4.39
N MET A 95 -11.25 12.41 -3.81
CA MET A 95 -10.39 11.34 -3.25
C MET A 95 -9.46 10.75 -4.31
N ILE A 96 -9.92 10.60 -5.56
CA ILE A 96 -9.11 10.09 -6.67
C ILE A 96 -8.11 11.15 -7.14
N ASP A 97 -8.52 12.42 -7.20
CA ASP A 97 -7.72 13.51 -7.76
C ASP A 97 -6.65 14.04 -6.79
N ALA A 98 -6.93 14.03 -5.48
CA ALA A 98 -6.06 14.63 -4.47
C ALA A 98 -4.57 14.21 -4.52
N PRO A 99 -4.21 12.94 -4.73
CA PRO A 99 -2.80 12.57 -4.86
C PRO A 99 -2.09 13.21 -6.06
N PHE A 100 -2.83 13.63 -7.09
CA PHE A 100 -2.29 14.25 -8.31
C PHE A 100 -2.16 15.77 -8.22
N GLU A 101 -2.63 16.38 -7.14
CA GLU A 101 -2.38 17.79 -6.82
C GLU A 101 -0.95 18.03 -6.35
N PHE A 102 -0.28 16.98 -5.86
CA PHE A 102 1.14 17.06 -5.53
C PHE A 102 1.99 17.12 -6.81
N ALA A 103 2.95 18.06 -6.85
CA ALA A 103 3.83 18.28 -8.01
C ALA A 103 4.52 16.98 -8.52
N ALA A 104 4.90 16.09 -7.62
CA ALA A 104 5.53 14.80 -7.96
C ALA A 104 4.61 13.84 -8.72
N ASN A 105 3.30 14.06 -8.71
CA ASN A 105 2.30 13.19 -9.34
C ASN A 105 1.51 13.88 -10.45
N ALA A 106 1.55 15.19 -10.54
CA ALA A 106 0.70 16.00 -11.43
C ALA A 106 0.79 15.58 -12.91
N ALA A 107 1.99 15.21 -13.37
CA ALA A 107 2.20 14.75 -14.75
C ALA A 107 1.52 13.39 -15.05
N ASN A 108 1.16 12.63 -14.03
CA ASN A 108 0.54 11.31 -14.15
C ASN A 108 -0.97 11.32 -13.84
N LYS A 109 -1.62 12.50 -13.83
CA LYS A 109 -3.06 12.58 -13.56
C LYS A 109 -3.82 11.67 -14.53
N PRO A 110 -4.67 10.75 -14.02
CA PRO A 110 -5.34 9.76 -14.86
C PRO A 110 -6.39 10.42 -15.75
N THR A 111 -6.55 9.87 -16.94
CA THR A 111 -7.69 10.20 -17.81
C THR A 111 -8.97 9.56 -17.30
N GLN A 112 -10.13 10.06 -17.74
CA GLN A 112 -11.43 9.49 -17.39
C GLN A 112 -11.53 8.00 -17.77
N SER A 113 -10.96 7.61 -18.93
CA SER A 113 -10.98 6.20 -19.34
C SER A 113 -10.13 5.30 -18.45
N GLN A 114 -9.00 5.79 -17.92
CA GLN A 114 -8.18 5.05 -16.94
C GLN A 114 -8.91 4.89 -15.61
N ILE A 115 -9.60 5.91 -15.14
CA ILE A 115 -10.44 5.83 -13.94
C ILE A 115 -11.55 4.79 -14.17
N GLN A 116 -12.23 4.83 -15.32
CA GLN A 116 -13.27 3.86 -15.66
C GLN A 116 -12.74 2.43 -15.66
N GLU A 117 -11.63 2.17 -16.32
CA GLU A 117 -10.99 0.84 -16.37
C GLU A 117 -10.68 0.30 -14.98
N VAL A 118 -10.07 1.12 -14.12
CA VAL A 118 -9.74 0.71 -12.74
C VAL A 118 -11.00 0.47 -11.92
N PHE A 119 -12.03 1.33 -12.05
CA PHE A 119 -13.30 1.18 -11.35
C PHE A 119 -14.02 -0.10 -11.77
N GLU A 120 -14.06 -0.41 -13.07
CA GLU A 120 -14.65 -1.66 -13.59
C GLU A 120 -13.93 -2.88 -12.98
N ASN A 121 -12.60 -2.90 -12.99
CA ASN A 121 -11.83 -3.99 -12.41
C ASN A 121 -12.04 -4.16 -10.90
N LEU A 122 -12.24 -3.06 -10.17
CA LEU A 122 -12.52 -3.07 -8.74
C LEU A 122 -14.01 -3.18 -8.39
N ASN A 123 -14.88 -3.48 -9.36
CA ASN A 123 -16.32 -3.60 -9.17
C ASN A 123 -16.94 -2.34 -8.52
N LEU A 124 -16.58 -1.16 -9.03
CA LEU A 124 -17.06 0.14 -8.58
C LEU A 124 -17.85 0.81 -9.71
N PRO A 125 -19.13 1.18 -9.53
CA PRO A 125 -19.84 1.96 -10.52
C PRO A 125 -19.32 3.39 -10.56
N LEU A 126 -19.18 3.97 -11.77
CA LEU A 126 -18.71 5.35 -11.97
C LEU A 126 -19.59 6.40 -11.28
N THR A 127 -20.87 6.08 -11.05
CA THR A 127 -21.79 6.96 -10.32
C THR A 127 -21.32 7.28 -8.89
N LEU A 128 -20.39 6.49 -8.34
CA LEU A 128 -19.79 6.77 -7.03
C LEU A 128 -18.92 8.03 -7.05
N LEU A 129 -18.34 8.43 -8.17
CA LEU A 129 -17.46 9.59 -8.27
C LEU A 129 -18.12 10.88 -7.74
N GLN A 130 -19.45 11.00 -7.94
CA GLN A 130 -20.23 12.16 -7.49
C GLN A 130 -20.78 12.01 -6.05
N LYS A 131 -20.49 10.88 -5.38
CA LYS A 131 -20.97 10.66 -4.01
C LYS A 131 -20.02 11.30 -2.99
N THR A 132 -20.62 11.75 -1.88
CA THR A 132 -19.85 12.16 -0.69
C THR A 132 -19.27 10.90 -0.02
N PRO A 133 -18.00 10.90 0.40
CA PRO A 133 -17.37 9.74 1.04
C PRO A 133 -18.08 9.20 2.29
N ALA A 134 -18.86 10.05 2.96
CA ALA A 134 -19.68 9.64 4.12
C ALA A 134 -20.88 8.75 3.72
N THR A 135 -21.29 8.75 2.45
CA THR A 135 -22.48 8.00 1.96
C THR A 135 -22.15 6.68 1.29
N ILE A 136 -20.87 6.33 1.19
CA ILE A 136 -20.41 5.07 0.60
C ILE A 136 -20.09 4.04 1.69
N SER A 137 -20.22 2.73 1.36
CA SER A 137 -19.87 1.69 2.31
C SER A 137 -18.37 1.62 2.59
N GLY A 138 -17.97 1.02 3.73
CA GLY A 138 -16.57 0.80 4.07
C GLY A 138 -15.80 0.04 2.99
N GLY A 139 -16.39 -1.01 2.43
CA GLY A 139 -15.81 -1.77 1.32
C GLY A 139 -15.71 -0.98 0.01
N GLN A 140 -16.67 -0.08 -0.29
CA GLN A 140 -16.53 0.85 -1.41
C GLN A 140 -15.39 1.83 -1.18
N ARG A 141 -15.29 2.40 0.03
CA ARG A 141 -14.21 3.32 0.39
C ARG A 141 -12.84 2.67 0.24
N GLN A 142 -12.67 1.44 0.75
CA GLN A 142 -11.41 0.71 0.64
C GLN A 142 -11.02 0.46 -0.82
N ARG A 143 -11.98 0.05 -1.67
CA ARG A 143 -11.73 -0.14 -3.11
C ARG A 143 -11.40 1.16 -3.84
N ILE A 144 -12.03 2.28 -3.48
CA ILE A 144 -11.72 3.60 -4.06
C ILE A 144 -10.30 4.05 -3.68
N LEU A 145 -9.88 3.87 -2.43
CA LEU A 145 -8.53 4.19 -2.00
C LEU A 145 -7.48 3.31 -2.72
N LEU A 146 -7.80 2.04 -2.92
CA LEU A 146 -6.96 1.14 -3.70
C LEU A 146 -6.91 1.56 -5.18
N ALA A 147 -8.05 1.98 -5.77
CA ALA A 147 -8.10 2.54 -7.12
C ALA A 147 -7.17 3.74 -7.26
N SER A 148 -7.23 4.69 -6.32
CA SER A 148 -6.33 5.84 -6.28
C SER A 148 -4.86 5.42 -6.22
N SER A 149 -4.53 4.41 -5.40
CA SER A 149 -3.16 3.91 -5.26
C SER A 149 -2.64 3.26 -6.54
N VAL A 150 -3.47 2.48 -7.25
CA VAL A 150 -3.11 1.87 -8.54
C VAL A 150 -2.95 2.92 -9.64
N LEU A 151 -3.86 3.91 -9.67
CA LEU A 151 -3.82 5.02 -10.64
C LEU A 151 -2.56 5.88 -10.50
N LEU A 152 -1.92 5.94 -9.33
CA LEU A 152 -0.64 6.62 -9.13
C LEU A 152 0.50 6.02 -9.96
N LYS A 153 0.39 4.78 -10.41
CA LYS A 153 1.40 4.08 -11.23
C LYS A 153 2.80 4.11 -10.61
N LYS A 154 2.88 4.02 -9.28
CA LYS A 154 4.17 3.93 -8.58
C LYS A 154 4.74 2.52 -8.69
N PRO A 155 6.06 2.36 -8.71
CA PRO A 155 6.70 1.04 -8.80
C PRO A 155 6.51 0.16 -7.56
N LEU A 156 6.16 0.77 -6.41
CA LEU A 156 5.93 0.06 -5.14
C LEU A 156 4.60 0.47 -4.51
N LEU A 157 3.74 -0.51 -4.25
CA LEU A 157 2.55 -0.38 -3.41
C LEU A 157 2.84 -0.97 -2.03
N ILE A 158 2.70 -0.16 -0.99
CA ILE A 158 2.71 -0.61 0.40
C ILE A 158 1.29 -0.44 0.94
N THR A 159 0.71 -1.51 1.48
CA THR A 159 -0.68 -1.48 1.95
C THR A 159 -0.89 -2.27 3.24
N ASP A 160 -1.75 -1.74 4.11
CA ASP A 160 -2.12 -2.36 5.38
C ASP A 160 -3.55 -2.87 5.30
N GLU A 161 -3.75 -4.21 5.38
CA GLU A 161 -5.02 -4.92 5.33
C GLU A 161 -5.93 -4.52 4.14
N PRO A 162 -5.47 -4.65 2.87
CA PRO A 162 -6.17 -4.09 1.70
C PRO A 162 -7.55 -4.68 1.41
N THR A 163 -7.87 -5.83 2.00
CA THR A 163 -9.13 -6.57 1.75
C THR A 163 -10.01 -6.75 2.99
N SER A 164 -9.64 -6.16 4.14
CA SER A 164 -10.30 -6.42 5.44
C SER A 164 -11.79 -6.07 5.50
N ALA A 165 -12.24 -5.03 4.77
CA ALA A 165 -13.64 -4.60 4.75
C ALA A 165 -14.46 -5.20 3.58
N LEU A 166 -13.96 -6.23 2.89
CA LEU A 166 -14.54 -6.78 1.68
C LEU A 166 -15.19 -8.15 1.91
N ASP A 167 -16.30 -8.39 1.18
CA ASP A 167 -16.84 -9.74 1.03
C ASP A 167 -15.90 -10.62 0.18
N GLU A 168 -16.14 -11.93 0.22
CA GLU A 168 -15.29 -12.94 -0.42
C GLU A 168 -15.11 -12.71 -1.92
N ALA A 169 -16.19 -12.41 -2.66
CA ALA A 169 -16.13 -12.21 -4.11
C ALA A 169 -15.32 -10.97 -4.51
N ASN A 170 -15.50 -9.86 -3.79
CA ASN A 170 -14.71 -8.65 -4.01
C ASN A 170 -13.26 -8.83 -3.56
N ARG A 171 -13.01 -9.59 -2.49
CA ARG A 171 -11.68 -9.92 -1.99
C ARG A 171 -10.86 -10.63 -3.04
N GLN A 172 -11.38 -11.71 -3.63
CA GLN A 172 -10.71 -12.48 -4.68
C GLN A 172 -10.45 -11.61 -5.93
N ARG A 173 -11.50 -10.93 -6.42
CA ARG A 173 -11.39 -10.07 -7.60
C ARG A 173 -10.31 -8.99 -7.46
N ILE A 174 -10.25 -8.34 -6.31
CA ILE A 174 -9.30 -7.26 -6.04
C ILE A 174 -7.88 -7.79 -5.91
N THR A 175 -7.73 -8.92 -5.20
CA THR A 175 -6.45 -9.61 -5.09
C THR A 175 -5.90 -9.96 -6.47
N ASP A 176 -6.71 -10.62 -7.31
CA ASP A 176 -6.31 -10.99 -8.66
C ASP A 176 -5.94 -9.76 -9.49
N TYR A 177 -6.74 -8.68 -9.43
CA TYR A 177 -6.46 -7.47 -10.17
C TYR A 177 -5.14 -6.82 -9.74
N VAL A 178 -4.95 -6.57 -8.45
CA VAL A 178 -3.76 -5.88 -7.93
C VAL A 178 -2.49 -6.71 -8.18
N LEU A 179 -2.56 -8.00 -7.89
CA LEU A 179 -1.38 -8.87 -8.00
C LEU A 179 -1.05 -9.27 -9.45
N SER A 180 -1.97 -9.08 -10.42
CA SER A 180 -1.70 -9.31 -11.84
C SER A 180 -0.76 -8.29 -12.49
N HIS A 181 -0.56 -7.11 -11.89
CA HIS A 181 0.31 -6.06 -12.42
C HIS A 181 1.78 -6.45 -12.28
N LYS A 182 2.36 -7.03 -13.33
CA LYS A 182 3.72 -7.62 -13.28
C LYS A 182 4.82 -6.65 -12.84
N GLU A 183 4.74 -5.39 -13.25
CA GLU A 183 5.75 -4.36 -12.92
C GLU A 183 5.56 -3.77 -11.51
N LEU A 184 4.37 -3.91 -10.92
CA LEU A 184 4.07 -3.37 -9.61
C LEU A 184 4.62 -4.29 -8.52
N THR A 185 5.59 -3.81 -7.75
CA THR A 185 6.00 -4.48 -6.50
C THR A 185 4.95 -4.21 -5.43
N VAL A 186 4.53 -5.23 -4.70
CA VAL A 186 3.52 -5.08 -3.64
C VAL A 186 4.05 -5.66 -2.34
N ILE A 187 3.93 -4.90 -1.26
CA ILE A 187 4.11 -5.40 0.10
C ILE A 187 2.85 -5.07 0.90
N ALA A 188 2.18 -6.09 1.39
CA ALA A 188 0.91 -5.95 2.12
C ALA A 188 0.98 -6.66 3.47
N SER A 189 0.53 -6.01 4.54
CA SER A 189 0.13 -6.76 5.72
C SER A 189 -1.24 -7.37 5.47
N THR A 190 -1.44 -8.62 5.83
CA THR A 190 -2.74 -9.24 5.64
C THR A 190 -2.93 -10.52 6.45
N HIS A 191 -4.18 -10.81 6.79
CA HIS A 191 -4.67 -12.08 7.30
C HIS A 191 -5.49 -12.85 6.24
N ASP A 192 -5.65 -12.29 5.05
CA ASP A 192 -6.41 -12.88 3.95
C ASP A 192 -5.63 -14.04 3.33
N LYS A 193 -6.19 -15.25 3.48
CA LYS A 193 -5.57 -16.49 2.95
C LYS A 193 -5.41 -16.43 1.44
N TYR A 194 -6.41 -15.91 0.71
CA TYR A 194 -6.36 -15.86 -0.74
C TYR A 194 -5.25 -14.89 -1.22
N TRP A 195 -5.10 -13.74 -0.56
CA TRP A 195 -3.99 -12.82 -0.85
C TRP A 195 -2.63 -13.49 -0.59
N MET A 196 -2.49 -14.19 0.54
CA MET A 196 -1.25 -14.90 0.88
C MET A 196 -0.92 -16.01 -0.13
N GLU A 197 -1.91 -16.82 -0.55
CA GLU A 197 -1.74 -17.87 -1.56
C GLU A 197 -1.31 -17.34 -2.94
N LYS A 198 -1.74 -16.13 -3.29
CA LYS A 198 -1.37 -15.44 -4.54
C LYS A 198 -0.06 -14.65 -4.44
N SER A 199 0.50 -14.50 -3.26
CA SER A 199 1.76 -13.79 -3.04
C SER A 199 2.97 -14.69 -3.37
N ASP A 200 4.03 -14.09 -3.93
CA ASP A 200 5.27 -14.81 -4.24
C ASP A 200 6.09 -15.14 -2.98
N LYS A 201 5.89 -14.37 -1.91
CA LYS A 201 6.63 -14.53 -0.66
C LYS A 201 5.77 -14.14 0.53
N ILE A 202 5.90 -14.92 1.61
CA ILE A 202 5.28 -14.63 2.90
C ILE A 202 6.38 -14.37 3.93
N ILE A 203 6.23 -13.27 4.68
CA ILE A 203 7.09 -12.90 5.83
C ILE A 203 6.23 -13.02 7.08
N ALA A 204 6.58 -13.94 7.98
CA ALA A 204 5.92 -14.10 9.27
C ALA A 204 6.67 -13.31 10.36
N LEU A 205 5.93 -12.53 11.19
CA LEU A 205 6.43 -11.77 12.34
C LEU A 205 6.03 -12.44 13.66
#